data_161570a832af4bf5bb3abe03c0a8411c
#
_entry.id   161570a832af4bf5bb3abe03c0a8411c
#
_cell.length_a   1.000
_cell.length_b   1.000
_cell.length_c   1.000
_cell.angle_alpha   90.00
_cell.angle_beta   90.00
_cell.angle_gamma   90.00
#
_symmetry.space_group_name_H-M   'P 1'
#
loop_
_entity.id
_entity.type
_entity.pdbx_description
1 polymer ?
#
loop_
_entity_poly.entity_id
_entity_poly.type
_entity_poly.pdbx_seq_one_letter_code
_entity_poly.pdbx_strand_id
1 'polypeptide(L)'
;MSVEYCAREDDGSIRWVQKTVLMTRMVVFDTEILAEVPMIYAIILLQDTTQRHERDEQEQAHLQAAFNEMRAESRAKTNFLSRMSHDIRTPLNGIIGLLKIDETHFEDKALIRENHKKMKIAADYLLSLINDVLQMSKIEEGHIVLTHEYICLKDLVYEIESIITHKAADEDIQWIYEKNKENIPYPYVYGSSLHLRQIFLNIYGNCIKYNRPGGKITTVMEAADVHDGICTYRWTISDTGVGMSPEFLSHIFDPFSQEKTDARSVYQGTGLGMAIARGLIEQMHGSIEVTSQVGVGSVFVITIPFEIAEKQKKDEEIAEKYDIRGLHLLAAEDNELNAEIIEMLLTDDGAKVTVAKNGRQAVEHFENNPPGTFDAILMDVMMPVMDG
;
A
#
# COMPACT_ATOMS: atom_id res chain seq x y z
N MET A 1 18.86 -57.15 14.16
CA MET A 1 19.74 -55.96 13.94
C MET A 1 19.44 -55.42 12.56
N SER A 2 19.12 -54.13 12.49
CA SER A 2 18.82 -53.46 11.22
C SER A 2 19.80 -52.36 11.02
N VAL A 3 20.35 -52.24 9.80
CA VAL A 3 21.30 -51.19 9.42
C VAL A 3 20.89 -50.69 8.06
N GLU A 4 20.86 -49.38 7.91
CA GLU A 4 20.62 -48.70 6.64
C GLU A 4 21.95 -48.18 6.09
N TYR A 5 22.19 -48.31 4.80
CA TYR A 5 23.39 -47.85 4.14
C TYR A 5 23.12 -47.44 2.70
N CYS A 6 23.96 -46.56 2.23
CA CYS A 6 23.96 -46.07 0.86
C CYS A 6 24.86 -46.99 -0.01
N ALA A 7 24.32 -47.53 -1.07
CA ALA A 7 25.06 -48.30 -2.09
C ALA A 7 25.14 -47.46 -3.38
N ARG A 8 26.30 -47.46 -4.02
CA ARG A 8 26.49 -46.84 -5.34
C ARG A 8 26.51 -47.96 -6.39
N GLU A 9 25.67 -47.83 -7.39
CA GLU A 9 25.62 -48.79 -8.50
C GLU A 9 26.67 -48.46 -9.58
N ASP A 10 26.92 -49.39 -10.48
CA ASP A 10 27.93 -49.29 -11.56
C ASP A 10 27.60 -48.15 -12.55
N ASP A 11 26.34 -47.74 -12.66
CA ASP A 11 25.87 -46.61 -13.47
C ASP A 11 26.02 -45.25 -12.76
N GLY A 12 26.50 -45.26 -11.53
CA GLY A 12 26.71 -44.08 -10.70
C GLY A 12 25.49 -43.66 -9.86
N SER A 13 24.36 -44.34 -10.00
CA SER A 13 23.17 -44.10 -9.17
C SER A 13 23.39 -44.52 -7.72
N ILE A 14 22.65 -43.88 -6.83
CA ILE A 14 22.71 -44.13 -5.38
C ILE A 14 21.41 -44.82 -4.97
N ARG A 15 21.57 -46.01 -4.31
CA ARG A 15 20.45 -46.67 -3.65
C ARG A 15 20.61 -46.73 -2.16
N TRP A 16 19.53 -46.46 -1.48
CA TRP A 16 19.44 -46.71 -0.05
C TRP A 16 18.85 -48.05 0.25
N VAL A 17 19.57 -48.89 1.00
CA VAL A 17 19.20 -50.26 1.30
C VAL A 17 19.18 -50.47 2.80
N GLN A 18 18.03 -50.89 3.32
CA GLN A 18 17.89 -51.32 4.70
C GLN A 18 18.14 -52.83 4.77
N LYS A 19 19.17 -53.22 5.50
CA LYS A 19 19.53 -54.60 5.77
C LYS A 19 19.06 -55.01 7.15
N THR A 20 18.15 -55.98 7.24
CA THR A 20 17.70 -56.55 8.50
C THR A 20 18.19 -57.98 8.59
N VAL A 21 18.90 -58.29 9.67
CA VAL A 21 19.39 -59.65 9.96
C VAL A 21 18.58 -60.24 11.10
N LEU A 22 17.86 -61.30 10.84
CA LEU A 22 17.14 -62.08 11.83
C LEU A 22 17.91 -63.39 12.05
N MET A 23 18.26 -63.68 13.28
CA MET A 23 18.89 -64.94 13.67
C MET A 23 17.85 -65.81 14.38
N THR A 24 17.71 -67.04 13.89
CA THR A 24 16.85 -68.05 14.52
C THR A 24 17.63 -69.34 14.79
N ARG A 25 17.29 -70.01 15.87
CA ARG A 25 17.88 -71.30 16.24
C ARG A 25 16.86 -72.36 15.88
N MET A 26 17.26 -73.28 15.06
CA MET A 26 16.47 -74.48 14.70
C MET A 26 17.24 -75.72 15.06
N VAL A 27 16.54 -76.74 15.47
CA VAL A 27 17.10 -78.07 15.67
C VAL A 27 16.81 -78.89 14.40
N VAL A 28 17.86 -79.34 13.76
CA VAL A 28 17.76 -80.13 12.54
C VAL A 28 18.27 -81.52 12.84
N PHE A 29 17.51 -82.53 12.41
CA PHE A 29 17.95 -83.93 12.56
C PHE A 29 18.98 -84.22 11.46
N ASP A 30 20.21 -84.45 11.89
CA ASP A 30 21.29 -84.84 10.97
C ASP A 30 21.27 -86.34 10.72
N THR A 31 21.04 -86.76 9.48
CA THR A 31 20.89 -88.18 9.08
C THR A 31 22.19 -88.94 9.04
N GLU A 32 23.34 -88.29 8.98
CA GLU A 32 24.65 -88.95 9.03
C GLU A 32 25.06 -89.31 10.46
N ILE A 33 24.77 -88.48 11.41
CA ILE A 33 25.13 -88.70 12.83
C ILE A 33 23.94 -89.19 13.66
N LEU A 34 22.74 -89.34 13.03
CA LEU A 34 21.48 -89.81 13.70
C LEU A 34 21.17 -89.09 14.98
N ALA A 35 21.41 -87.82 15.01
CA ALA A 35 21.20 -86.96 16.17
C ALA A 35 20.60 -85.60 15.80
N GLU A 36 19.92 -84.94 16.80
CA GLU A 36 19.45 -83.64 16.68
C GLU A 36 20.61 -82.65 16.91
N VAL A 37 20.85 -81.76 15.89
CA VAL A 37 21.93 -80.76 15.96
C VAL A 37 21.32 -79.38 15.96
N PRO A 38 21.66 -78.52 16.91
CA PRO A 38 21.22 -77.14 16.90
C PRO A 38 21.99 -76.33 15.83
N MET A 39 21.25 -75.83 14.84
CA MET A 39 21.80 -74.92 13.81
C MET A 39 21.29 -73.50 13.99
N ILE A 40 22.14 -72.52 13.69
CA ILE A 40 21.78 -71.13 13.68
C ILE A 40 21.58 -70.70 12.21
N TYR A 41 20.41 -70.24 11.88
CA TYR A 41 20.07 -69.67 10.61
C TYR A 41 20.01 -68.18 10.69
N ALA A 42 20.63 -67.47 9.72
CA ALA A 42 20.50 -66.02 9.56
C ALA A 42 19.64 -65.74 8.32
N ILE A 43 18.50 -65.06 8.53
CA ILE A 43 17.68 -64.56 7.46
C ILE A 43 18.07 -63.13 7.24
N ILE A 44 18.51 -62.80 6.03
CA ILE A 44 18.87 -61.43 5.64
C ILE A 44 17.77 -60.91 4.75
N LEU A 45 17.09 -59.85 5.21
CA LEU A 45 16.12 -59.11 4.43
C LEU A 45 16.79 -57.83 3.92
N LEU A 46 16.73 -57.60 2.63
CA LEU A 46 17.18 -56.36 1.98
C LEU A 46 15.92 -55.65 1.45
N GLN A 47 15.76 -54.39 1.84
CA GLN A 47 14.67 -53.55 1.39
C GLN A 47 15.26 -52.31 0.74
N ASP A 48 14.86 -51.99 -0.47
CA ASP A 48 15.17 -50.72 -1.13
C ASP A 48 14.35 -49.61 -0.49
N THR A 49 15.01 -48.64 0.07
CA THR A 49 14.40 -47.47 0.76
C THR A 49 14.69 -46.14 0.02
N THR A 50 15.21 -46.22 -1.20
CA THR A 50 15.60 -45.05 -2.01
C THR A 50 14.45 -44.07 -2.19
N GLN A 51 13.28 -44.53 -2.62
CA GLN A 51 12.11 -43.65 -2.82
C GLN A 51 11.66 -42.97 -1.52
N ARG A 52 11.86 -43.64 -0.39
CA ARG A 52 11.55 -43.03 0.92
C ARG A 52 12.53 -41.91 1.25
N HIS A 53 13.83 -42.14 1.06
CA HIS A 53 14.86 -41.14 1.27
C HIS A 53 14.67 -39.94 0.35
N GLU A 54 14.44 -40.14 -0.93
CA GLU A 54 14.17 -39.06 -1.89
C GLU A 54 12.95 -38.21 -1.48
N ARG A 55 11.89 -38.86 -1.00
CA ARG A 55 10.69 -38.18 -0.53
C ARG A 55 10.96 -37.37 0.74
N ASP A 56 11.66 -37.97 1.71
CA ASP A 56 12.01 -37.32 2.97
C ASP A 56 12.94 -36.13 2.72
N GLU A 57 13.91 -36.24 1.79
CA GLU A 57 14.76 -35.12 1.37
C GLU A 57 13.98 -33.99 0.69
N GLN A 58 13.04 -34.32 -0.21
CA GLN A 58 12.17 -33.34 -0.86
C GLN A 58 11.28 -32.63 0.17
N GLU A 59 10.68 -33.37 1.10
CA GLU A 59 9.85 -32.82 2.17
C GLU A 59 10.68 -31.89 3.09
N GLN A 60 11.89 -32.31 3.47
CA GLN A 60 12.80 -31.46 4.27
C GLN A 60 13.21 -30.21 3.50
N ALA A 61 13.52 -30.30 2.22
CA ALA A 61 13.86 -29.14 1.39
C ALA A 61 12.69 -28.17 1.28
N HIS A 62 11.47 -28.69 1.10
CA HIS A 62 10.26 -27.89 1.06
C HIS A 62 9.97 -27.18 2.40
N LEU A 63 10.07 -27.91 3.51
CA LEU A 63 9.90 -27.35 4.85
C LEU A 63 10.96 -26.28 5.16
N GLN A 64 12.21 -26.53 4.76
CA GLN A 64 13.29 -25.56 4.95
C GLN A 64 13.07 -24.29 4.12
N ALA A 65 12.59 -24.42 2.88
CA ALA A 65 12.24 -23.28 2.04
C ALA A 65 11.11 -22.46 2.66
N ALA A 66 10.00 -23.11 3.06
CA ALA A 66 8.86 -22.45 3.73
C ALA A 66 9.28 -21.77 5.04
N PHE A 67 10.15 -22.42 5.84
CA PHE A 67 10.66 -21.81 7.08
C PHE A 67 11.52 -20.58 6.80
N ASN A 68 12.37 -20.62 5.78
CA ASN A 68 13.21 -19.48 5.40
C ASN A 68 12.34 -18.31 4.91
N GLU A 69 11.31 -18.58 4.12
CA GLU A 69 10.35 -17.58 3.64
C GLU A 69 9.61 -16.92 4.81
N MET A 70 9.02 -17.70 5.69
CA MET A 70 8.33 -17.19 6.89
C MET A 70 9.27 -16.37 7.78
N ARG A 71 10.53 -16.77 7.90
CA ARG A 71 11.53 -16.04 8.69
C ARG A 71 11.93 -14.73 8.03
N ALA A 72 12.00 -14.69 6.71
CA ALA A 72 12.25 -13.47 5.93
C ALA A 72 11.10 -12.48 6.10
N GLU A 73 9.86 -12.93 5.98
CA GLU A 73 8.64 -12.14 6.20
C GLU A 73 8.58 -11.58 7.63
N SER A 74 8.82 -12.42 8.66
CA SER A 74 8.84 -11.98 10.06
C SER A 74 9.93 -10.92 10.32
N ARG A 75 11.10 -11.06 9.71
CA ARG A 75 12.17 -10.06 9.80
C ARG A 75 11.80 -8.76 9.11
N ALA A 76 11.19 -8.83 7.93
CA ALA A 76 10.69 -7.67 7.20
C ALA A 76 9.68 -6.89 8.06
N LYS A 77 8.72 -7.59 8.67
CA LYS A 77 7.71 -7.01 9.58
C LYS A 77 8.33 -6.35 10.83
N THR A 78 9.35 -6.98 11.42
CA THR A 78 10.06 -6.40 12.57
C THR A 78 10.84 -5.14 12.19
N ASN A 79 11.54 -5.18 11.06
CA ASN A 79 12.26 -4.02 10.54
C ASN A 79 11.31 -2.87 10.18
N PHE A 80 10.14 -3.20 9.65
CA PHE A 80 9.04 -2.28 9.40
C PHE A 80 8.65 -1.50 10.65
N LEU A 81 8.26 -2.20 11.72
CA LEU A 81 7.84 -1.58 12.98
C LEU A 81 8.94 -0.72 13.60
N SER A 82 10.19 -1.13 13.48
CA SER A 82 11.34 -0.37 13.98
C SER A 82 11.55 0.95 13.22
N ARG A 83 11.49 0.90 11.87
CA ARG A 83 11.59 2.10 11.03
C ARG A 83 10.42 3.05 11.27
N MET A 84 9.20 2.53 11.33
CA MET A 84 8.00 3.28 11.63
C MET A 84 8.11 4.06 12.95
N SER A 85 8.55 3.36 14.01
CA SER A 85 8.76 4.01 15.31
C SER A 85 9.76 5.15 15.24
N HIS A 86 10.82 5.02 14.44
CA HIS A 86 11.80 6.08 14.23
C HIS A 86 11.20 7.25 13.46
N ASP A 87 10.49 6.98 12.35
CA ASP A 87 9.99 7.99 11.43
C ASP A 87 8.78 8.76 12.02
N ILE A 88 8.03 8.15 12.94
CA ILE A 88 7.02 8.81 13.77
C ILE A 88 7.68 9.70 14.84
N ARG A 89 8.73 9.20 15.51
CA ARG A 89 9.37 9.89 16.62
C ARG A 89 10.08 11.17 16.19
N THR A 90 10.68 11.19 15.01
CA THR A 90 11.45 12.33 14.50
C THR A 90 10.61 13.59 14.35
N PRO A 91 9.51 13.63 13.56
CA PRO A 91 8.65 14.80 13.45
C PRO A 91 7.97 15.17 14.77
N LEU A 92 7.54 14.18 15.57
CA LEU A 92 6.93 14.40 16.86
C LEU A 92 7.88 15.13 17.83
N ASN A 93 9.13 14.66 17.92
CA ASN A 93 10.15 15.35 18.73
C ASN A 93 10.46 16.77 18.19
N GLY A 94 10.40 16.95 16.86
CA GLY A 94 10.51 18.27 16.24
C GLY A 94 9.40 19.22 16.70
N ILE A 95 8.15 18.78 16.66
CA ILE A 95 7.00 19.56 17.14
C ILE A 95 7.16 19.91 18.62
N ILE A 96 7.44 18.92 19.48
CA ILE A 96 7.63 19.13 20.93
C ILE A 96 8.80 20.09 21.19
N GLY A 97 9.88 19.98 20.41
CA GLY A 97 11.03 20.89 20.55
C GLY A 97 10.69 22.33 20.19
N LEU A 98 9.94 22.55 19.11
CA LEU A 98 9.52 23.87 18.68
C LEU A 98 8.53 24.50 19.68
N LEU A 99 7.58 23.73 20.23
CA LEU A 99 6.69 24.18 21.30
C LEU A 99 7.47 24.68 22.53
N LYS A 100 8.50 23.94 22.96
CA LYS A 100 9.34 24.39 24.10
C LYS A 100 10.12 25.68 23.80
N ILE A 101 10.52 25.88 22.54
CA ILE A 101 11.16 27.15 22.12
C ILE A 101 10.16 28.28 22.20
N ASP A 102 8.94 28.08 21.73
CA ASP A 102 7.88 29.11 21.76
C ASP A 102 7.51 29.48 23.20
N GLU A 103 7.45 28.50 24.13
CA GLU A 103 7.23 28.74 25.55
C GLU A 103 8.29 29.68 26.17
N THR A 104 9.55 29.59 25.70
CA THR A 104 10.66 30.41 26.21
C THR A 104 10.80 31.73 25.49
N HIS A 105 10.23 31.89 24.31
CA HIS A 105 10.34 33.07 23.44
C HIS A 105 8.96 33.65 23.08
N PHE A 106 8.01 33.62 24.00
CA PHE A 106 6.61 33.97 23.74
C PHE A 106 6.39 35.40 23.25
N GLU A 107 7.36 36.30 23.43
CA GLU A 107 7.30 37.68 22.94
C GLU A 107 7.74 37.82 21.46
N ASP A 108 8.49 36.88 20.93
CA ASP A 108 8.96 36.87 19.53
C ASP A 108 7.91 36.28 18.58
N LYS A 109 6.94 37.14 18.20
CA LYS A 109 5.87 36.75 17.28
C LYS A 109 6.36 36.25 15.89
N ALA A 110 7.53 36.72 15.43
CA ALA A 110 8.08 36.32 14.14
C ALA A 110 8.62 34.89 14.23
N LEU A 111 9.37 34.58 15.27
CA LEU A 111 9.89 33.26 15.57
C LEU A 111 8.74 32.25 15.77
N ILE A 112 7.74 32.59 16.57
CA ILE A 112 6.55 31.75 16.81
C ILE A 112 5.85 31.44 15.50
N ARG A 113 5.62 32.41 14.62
CA ARG A 113 4.97 32.20 13.31
C ARG A 113 5.79 31.26 12.40
N GLU A 114 7.11 31.39 12.43
CA GLU A 114 8.00 30.48 11.68
C GLU A 114 7.96 29.08 12.26
N ASN A 115 8.00 28.92 13.58
CA ASN A 115 7.91 27.64 14.27
C ASN A 115 6.58 26.94 14.01
N HIS A 116 5.46 27.68 14.03
CA HIS A 116 4.13 27.14 13.69
C HIS A 116 4.09 26.58 12.26
N LYS A 117 4.72 27.25 11.28
CA LYS A 117 4.83 26.71 9.91
C LYS A 117 5.61 25.39 9.89
N LYS A 118 6.73 25.32 10.61
CA LYS A 118 7.54 24.10 10.73
C LYS A 118 6.78 22.98 11.43
N MET A 119 6.05 23.30 12.51
CA MET A 119 5.20 22.33 13.22
C MET A 119 4.08 21.78 12.32
N LYS A 120 3.42 22.67 11.55
CA LYS A 120 2.39 22.25 10.60
C LYS A 120 2.96 21.26 9.56
N ILE A 121 4.09 21.58 8.95
CA ILE A 121 4.76 20.66 7.98
C ILE A 121 5.07 19.31 8.63
N ALA A 122 5.56 19.32 9.87
CA ALA A 122 5.88 18.09 10.59
C ALA A 122 4.63 17.27 10.96
N ALA A 123 3.53 17.94 11.33
CA ALA A 123 2.25 17.31 11.62
C ALA A 123 1.60 16.71 10.36
N ASP A 124 1.58 17.45 9.25
CA ASP A 124 1.06 16.98 7.96
C ASP A 124 1.83 15.77 7.47
N TYR A 125 3.16 15.77 7.62
CA TYR A 125 4.00 14.61 7.32
C TYR A 125 3.67 13.39 8.19
N LEU A 126 3.48 13.60 9.51
CA LEU A 126 3.12 12.53 10.44
C LEU A 126 1.75 11.92 10.09
N LEU A 127 0.79 12.76 9.77
CA LEU A 127 -0.55 12.30 9.36
C LEU A 127 -0.50 11.49 8.05
N SER A 128 0.25 11.97 7.05
CA SER A 128 0.48 11.21 5.80
C SER A 128 1.10 9.85 6.08
N LEU A 129 2.12 9.78 6.95
CA LEU A 129 2.80 8.55 7.29
C LEU A 129 1.87 7.54 8.00
N ILE A 130 1.03 8.02 8.94
CA ILE A 130 0.04 7.17 9.62
C ILE A 130 -0.97 6.61 8.60
N ASN A 131 -1.48 7.46 7.71
CA ASN A 131 -2.43 7.05 6.68
C ASN A 131 -1.82 6.03 5.71
N ASP A 132 -0.58 6.22 5.28
CA ASP A 132 0.15 5.28 4.42
C ASP A 132 0.29 3.90 5.08
N VAL A 133 0.61 3.87 6.39
CA VAL A 133 0.72 2.64 7.18
C VAL A 133 -0.61 1.91 7.30
N LEU A 134 -1.66 2.63 7.67
CA LEU A 134 -3.00 2.06 7.79
C LEU A 134 -3.48 1.49 6.46
N GLN A 135 -3.16 2.17 5.37
CA GLN A 135 -3.52 1.72 4.05
C GLN A 135 -2.71 0.49 3.62
N MET A 136 -1.40 0.48 3.89
CA MET A 136 -0.56 -0.69 3.61
C MET A 136 -1.05 -1.93 4.38
N SER A 137 -1.42 -1.77 5.66
CA SER A 137 -2.02 -2.85 6.45
C SER A 137 -3.30 -3.39 5.81
N LYS A 138 -4.19 -2.50 5.33
CA LYS A 138 -5.42 -2.91 4.63
C LYS A 138 -5.15 -3.64 3.30
N ILE A 139 -4.09 -3.24 2.58
CA ILE A 139 -3.64 -3.92 1.35
C ILE A 139 -3.17 -5.34 1.68
N GLU A 140 -2.28 -5.49 2.65
CA GLU A 140 -1.73 -6.79 3.05
C GLU A 140 -2.79 -7.76 3.57
N GLU A 141 -3.79 -7.26 4.29
CA GLU A 141 -4.92 -8.05 4.82
C GLU A 141 -6.01 -8.33 3.77
N GLY A 142 -5.90 -7.74 2.57
CA GLY A 142 -6.94 -7.85 1.53
C GLY A 142 -8.25 -7.15 1.88
N HIS A 143 -8.21 -6.21 2.81
CA HIS A 143 -9.39 -5.51 3.34
C HIS A 143 -9.67 -4.16 2.65
N ILE A 144 -9.09 -3.90 1.49
CA ILE A 144 -9.43 -2.71 0.72
C ILE A 144 -10.81 -2.90 0.11
N VAL A 145 -11.70 -1.97 0.41
CA VAL A 145 -13.00 -1.87 -0.23
C VAL A 145 -12.90 -0.87 -1.37
N LEU A 146 -12.77 -1.38 -2.59
CA LEU A 146 -12.88 -0.54 -3.79
C LEU A 146 -14.34 -0.15 -3.97
N THR A 147 -14.60 1.14 -4.10
CA THR A 147 -15.93 1.61 -4.48
C THR A 147 -16.19 1.29 -5.95
N HIS A 148 -17.39 0.90 -6.30
CA HIS A 148 -17.84 0.70 -7.67
C HIS A 148 -18.78 1.85 -8.04
N GLU A 149 -18.18 3.02 -8.28
CA GLU A 149 -18.89 4.26 -8.56
C GLU A 149 -18.74 4.68 -10.01
N TYR A 150 -19.72 5.43 -10.49
CA TYR A 150 -19.67 6.06 -11.80
C TYR A 150 -18.61 7.15 -11.83
N ILE A 151 -17.68 7.06 -12.76
CA ILE A 151 -16.54 7.97 -12.90
C ILE A 151 -16.50 8.53 -14.31
N CYS A 152 -16.35 9.85 -14.45
CA CYS A 152 -15.90 10.48 -15.66
C CYS A 152 -14.34 10.57 -15.63
N LEU A 153 -13.66 9.74 -16.41
CA LEU A 153 -12.20 9.73 -16.45
C LEU A 153 -11.62 11.08 -16.91
N LYS A 154 -12.36 11.80 -17.75
CA LYS A 154 -11.96 13.14 -18.17
C LYS A 154 -11.87 14.10 -16.99
N ASP A 155 -12.88 14.12 -16.13
CA ASP A 155 -12.93 15.00 -14.95
C ASP A 155 -11.86 14.62 -13.95
N LEU A 156 -11.65 13.32 -13.73
CA LEU A 156 -10.57 12.81 -12.88
C LEU A 156 -9.17 13.25 -13.39
N VAL A 157 -8.94 13.18 -14.70
CA VAL A 157 -7.68 13.62 -15.30
C VAL A 157 -7.48 15.13 -15.08
N TYR A 158 -8.53 15.96 -15.28
CA TYR A 158 -8.43 17.42 -15.04
C TYR A 158 -8.17 17.74 -13.57
N GLU A 159 -8.81 17.04 -12.66
CA GLU A 159 -8.60 17.21 -11.21
C GLU A 159 -7.15 16.90 -10.82
N ILE A 160 -6.62 15.74 -11.27
CA ILE A 160 -5.23 15.33 -11.03
C ILE A 160 -4.27 16.35 -11.67
N GLU A 161 -4.55 16.78 -12.92
CA GLU A 161 -3.76 17.79 -13.63
C GLU A 161 -3.65 19.08 -12.83
N SER A 162 -4.76 19.59 -12.31
CA SER A 162 -4.78 20.83 -11.53
C SER A 162 -3.82 20.75 -10.33
N ILE A 163 -3.83 19.61 -9.60
CA ILE A 163 -2.96 19.39 -8.45
C ILE A 163 -1.49 19.27 -8.88
N ILE A 164 -1.23 18.49 -9.93
CA ILE A 164 0.14 18.17 -10.37
C ILE A 164 0.82 19.37 -11.03
N THR A 165 0.10 20.12 -11.86
CA THR A 165 0.65 21.30 -12.54
C THR A 165 1.13 22.34 -11.53
N HIS A 166 0.36 22.59 -10.46
CA HIS A 166 0.76 23.52 -9.42
C HIS A 166 2.03 23.05 -8.69
N LYS A 167 2.04 21.78 -8.24
CA LYS A 167 3.21 21.20 -7.55
C LYS A 167 4.46 21.13 -8.44
N ALA A 168 4.31 20.83 -9.73
CA ALA A 168 5.41 20.77 -10.68
C ALA A 168 5.98 22.17 -10.95
N ALA A 169 5.12 23.19 -11.05
CA ALA A 169 5.54 24.58 -11.24
C ALA A 169 6.35 25.12 -10.04
N ASP A 170 5.97 24.76 -8.81
CA ASP A 170 6.71 25.13 -7.59
C ASP A 170 8.15 24.59 -7.59
N GLU A 171 8.40 23.47 -8.28
CA GLU A 171 9.72 22.80 -8.39
C GLU A 171 10.41 23.05 -9.74
N ASP A 172 9.92 24.00 -10.55
CA ASP A 172 10.43 24.34 -11.90
C ASP A 172 10.42 23.11 -12.85
N ILE A 173 9.34 22.33 -12.82
CA ILE A 173 9.17 21.13 -13.65
C ILE A 173 8.01 21.36 -14.61
N GLN A 174 8.24 21.04 -15.91
CA GLN A 174 7.21 21.13 -16.92
C GLN A 174 6.38 19.83 -16.95
N TRP A 175 5.05 19.94 -16.76
CA TRP A 175 4.14 18.82 -16.95
C TRP A 175 3.45 18.89 -18.31
N ILE A 176 3.45 17.80 -19.08
CA ILE A 176 2.91 17.71 -20.43
C ILE A 176 2.00 16.51 -20.56
N TYR A 177 0.81 16.74 -21.11
CA TYR A 177 -0.11 15.67 -21.52
C TYR A 177 -0.12 15.58 -23.05
N GLU A 178 0.48 14.53 -23.64
CA GLU A 178 0.78 14.49 -25.09
C GLU A 178 -0.39 14.12 -25.99
N LYS A 179 -1.45 13.50 -25.48
CA LYS A 179 -2.64 13.17 -26.29
C LYS A 179 -3.83 14.04 -25.90
N ASN A 180 -4.71 14.27 -26.88
CA ASN A 180 -5.91 15.09 -26.68
C ASN A 180 -6.82 14.46 -25.59
N LYS A 181 -6.67 14.95 -24.36
CA LYS A 181 -7.46 14.54 -23.18
C LYS A 181 -8.96 14.82 -23.31
N GLU A 182 -9.36 15.62 -24.32
CA GLU A 182 -10.76 15.86 -24.64
C GLU A 182 -11.39 14.69 -25.39
N ASN A 183 -10.59 13.81 -25.99
CA ASN A 183 -11.06 12.70 -26.82
C ASN A 183 -10.68 11.34 -26.21
N ILE A 184 -11.01 11.13 -24.95
CA ILE A 184 -10.84 9.83 -24.26
C ILE A 184 -11.97 8.91 -24.77
N PRO A 185 -11.63 7.77 -25.43
CA PRO A 185 -12.65 6.78 -25.77
C PRO A 185 -13.29 6.23 -24.48
N TYR A 186 -14.60 6.02 -24.46
CA TYR A 186 -15.32 5.49 -23.28
C TYR A 186 -15.00 6.24 -21.98
N PRO A 187 -15.22 7.58 -21.91
CA PRO A 187 -14.78 8.37 -20.76
C PRO A 187 -15.53 8.05 -19.46
N TYR A 188 -16.67 7.37 -19.56
CA TYR A 188 -17.50 6.99 -18.44
C TYR A 188 -17.29 5.52 -18.10
N VAL A 189 -16.89 5.26 -16.87
CA VAL A 189 -16.53 3.92 -16.37
C VAL A 189 -17.00 3.72 -14.94
N TYR A 190 -17.07 2.47 -14.50
CA TYR A 190 -17.21 2.14 -13.08
C TYR A 190 -15.86 1.85 -12.45
N GLY A 191 -15.62 2.39 -11.24
CA GLY A 191 -14.36 2.20 -10.53
C GLY A 191 -14.34 2.94 -9.19
N SER A 192 -13.15 3.17 -8.64
CA SER A 192 -12.95 3.94 -7.41
C SER A 192 -12.10 5.18 -7.68
N SER A 193 -12.75 6.35 -7.73
CA SER A 193 -12.11 7.64 -8.01
C SER A 193 -11.06 7.97 -6.95
N LEU A 194 -11.35 7.68 -5.68
CA LEU A 194 -10.45 7.90 -4.56
C LEU A 194 -9.13 7.15 -4.75
N HIS A 195 -9.20 5.85 -5.05
CA HIS A 195 -8.00 5.02 -5.20
C HIS A 195 -7.24 5.32 -6.49
N LEU A 196 -7.93 5.64 -7.58
CA LEU A 196 -7.30 6.12 -8.82
C LEU A 196 -6.52 7.40 -8.58
N ARG A 197 -7.12 8.39 -7.92
CA ARG A 197 -6.46 9.64 -7.53
C ARG A 197 -5.20 9.35 -6.73
N GLN A 198 -5.27 8.45 -5.76
CA GLN A 198 -4.14 8.09 -4.92
C GLN A 198 -3.01 7.41 -5.71
N ILE A 199 -3.32 6.47 -6.61
CA ILE A 199 -2.32 5.85 -7.49
C ILE A 199 -1.53 6.92 -8.24
N PHE A 200 -2.24 7.82 -8.91
CA PHE A 200 -1.60 8.84 -9.73
C PHE A 200 -0.84 9.88 -8.90
N LEU A 201 -1.38 10.33 -7.76
CA LEU A 201 -0.68 11.26 -6.87
C LEU A 201 0.60 10.66 -6.28
N ASN A 202 0.64 9.36 -5.98
CA ASN A 202 1.84 8.69 -5.54
C ASN A 202 2.91 8.63 -6.64
N ILE A 203 2.52 8.33 -7.87
CA ILE A 203 3.45 8.23 -9.01
C ILE A 203 3.95 9.61 -9.41
N TYR A 204 3.05 10.57 -9.67
CA TYR A 204 3.44 11.93 -10.02
C TYR A 204 4.23 12.63 -8.92
N GLY A 205 3.86 12.40 -7.64
CA GLY A 205 4.60 12.89 -6.50
C GLY A 205 6.06 12.45 -6.52
N ASN A 206 6.32 11.19 -6.90
CA ASN A 206 7.68 10.69 -7.08
C ASN A 206 8.35 11.30 -8.32
N CYS A 207 7.66 11.40 -9.46
CA CYS A 207 8.18 12.03 -10.66
C CYS A 207 8.57 13.51 -10.44
N ILE A 208 7.87 14.24 -9.58
CA ILE A 208 8.22 15.62 -9.18
C ILE A 208 9.39 15.60 -8.23
N LYS A 209 9.28 14.85 -7.14
CA LYS A 209 10.25 14.80 -6.04
C LYS A 209 11.66 14.41 -6.48
N TYR A 210 11.77 13.47 -7.41
CA TYR A 210 13.05 12.95 -7.91
C TYR A 210 13.44 13.51 -9.28
N ASN A 211 12.78 14.58 -9.72
CA ASN A 211 13.17 15.32 -10.90
C ASN A 211 14.25 16.37 -10.60
N ARG A 212 14.70 17.06 -11.62
CA ARG A 212 15.63 18.18 -11.54
C ARG A 212 14.93 19.46 -11.99
N PRO A 213 15.33 20.64 -11.47
CA PRO A 213 14.84 21.92 -11.99
C PRO A 213 15.02 22.02 -13.51
N GLY A 214 14.02 22.54 -14.22
CA GLY A 214 13.97 22.56 -15.68
C GLY A 214 13.65 21.22 -16.33
N GLY A 215 13.34 20.17 -15.55
CA GLY A 215 12.92 18.87 -16.03
C GLY A 215 11.48 18.85 -16.53
N LYS A 216 11.04 17.69 -17.04
CA LYS A 216 9.67 17.50 -17.49
C LYS A 216 9.08 16.17 -17.05
N ILE A 217 7.77 16.13 -16.97
CA ILE A 217 6.95 14.93 -16.81
C ILE A 217 5.98 14.88 -17.99
N THR A 218 5.96 13.75 -18.69
CA THR A 218 5.09 13.55 -19.85
C THR A 218 4.12 12.42 -19.56
N THR A 219 2.83 12.64 -19.85
CA THR A 219 1.79 11.62 -19.67
C THR A 219 1.11 11.33 -20.99
N VAL A 220 0.96 10.06 -21.31
CA VAL A 220 0.16 9.56 -22.44
C VAL A 220 -0.87 8.60 -21.87
N MET A 221 -2.15 8.76 -22.25
CA MET A 221 -3.24 7.85 -21.91
C MET A 221 -3.85 7.29 -23.18
N GLU A 222 -4.08 5.99 -23.23
CA GLU A 222 -4.71 5.33 -24.37
C GLU A 222 -5.61 4.18 -23.95
N ALA A 223 -6.68 3.94 -24.68
CA ALA A 223 -7.45 2.71 -24.60
C ALA A 223 -6.65 1.61 -25.29
N ALA A 224 -6.09 0.68 -24.51
CA ALA A 224 -5.21 -0.36 -25.01
C ALA A 224 -6.00 -1.57 -25.54
N ASP A 225 -7.14 -1.88 -24.91
CA ASP A 225 -8.01 -2.99 -25.32
C ASP A 225 -9.46 -2.70 -24.92
N VAL A 226 -10.42 -3.19 -25.72
CA VAL A 226 -11.87 -3.10 -25.43
C VAL A 226 -12.51 -4.44 -25.75
N HIS A 227 -13.01 -5.12 -24.73
CA HIS A 227 -13.61 -6.44 -24.86
C HIS A 227 -14.73 -6.63 -23.84
N ASP A 228 -15.84 -7.22 -24.24
CA ASP A 228 -16.97 -7.60 -23.37
C ASP A 228 -17.47 -6.51 -22.41
N GLY A 229 -17.52 -5.25 -22.88
CA GLY A 229 -17.93 -4.12 -22.03
C GLY A 229 -16.88 -3.60 -21.07
N ILE A 230 -15.65 -4.12 -21.16
CA ILE A 230 -14.49 -3.67 -20.38
C ILE A 230 -13.54 -2.90 -21.31
N CYS A 231 -13.12 -1.71 -20.87
CA CYS A 231 -12.06 -0.93 -21.51
C CYS A 231 -10.82 -0.94 -20.63
N THR A 232 -9.71 -1.43 -21.17
CA THR A 232 -8.42 -1.39 -20.50
C THR A 232 -7.66 -0.14 -20.91
N TYR A 233 -7.42 0.74 -19.96
CA TYR A 233 -6.63 1.94 -20.16
C TYR A 233 -5.18 1.70 -19.80
N ARG A 234 -4.29 2.29 -20.63
CA ARG A 234 -2.86 2.35 -20.37
C ARG A 234 -2.41 3.79 -20.20
N TRP A 235 -1.76 4.07 -19.07
CA TRP A 235 -1.07 5.33 -18.82
C TRP A 235 0.44 5.10 -18.91
N THR A 236 1.12 5.91 -19.72
CA THR A 236 2.58 5.96 -19.77
C THR A 236 3.01 7.30 -19.20
N ILE A 237 3.66 7.29 -18.04
CA ILE A 237 4.16 8.47 -17.33
C ILE A 237 5.68 8.42 -17.38
N SER A 238 6.29 9.43 -18.01
CA SER A 238 7.75 9.53 -18.17
C SER A 238 8.26 10.78 -17.46
N ASP A 239 9.33 10.67 -16.69
CA ASP A 239 10.04 11.80 -16.11
C ASP A 239 11.48 11.89 -16.63
N THR A 240 12.08 13.07 -16.51
CA THR A 240 13.50 13.34 -16.85
C THR A 240 14.36 13.48 -15.58
N GLY A 241 13.98 12.81 -14.53
CA GLY A 241 14.61 12.90 -13.22
C GLY A 241 15.97 12.22 -13.12
N VAL A 242 16.37 11.94 -11.89
CA VAL A 242 17.67 11.30 -11.60
C VAL A 242 17.75 9.84 -12.06
N GLY A 243 16.60 9.21 -12.31
CA GLY A 243 16.52 7.78 -12.63
C GLY A 243 16.87 6.89 -11.43
N MET A 244 16.89 5.59 -11.65
CA MET A 244 17.10 4.57 -10.62
C MET A 244 18.18 3.58 -11.05
N SER A 245 18.94 3.06 -10.09
CA SER A 245 19.87 1.97 -10.33
C SER A 245 19.14 0.64 -10.62
N PRO A 246 19.73 -0.29 -11.38
CA PRO A 246 19.12 -1.60 -11.63
C PRO A 246 18.84 -2.38 -10.35
N GLU A 247 19.71 -2.22 -9.32
CA GLU A 247 19.53 -2.85 -8.01
C GLU A 247 18.30 -2.29 -7.28
N PHE A 248 18.11 -0.97 -7.28
CA PHE A 248 16.96 -0.35 -6.65
C PHE A 248 15.66 -0.62 -7.43
N LEU A 249 15.72 -0.65 -8.76
CA LEU A 249 14.57 -0.90 -9.62
C LEU A 249 13.87 -2.24 -9.31
N SER A 250 14.63 -3.27 -8.90
CA SER A 250 14.07 -4.56 -8.48
C SER A 250 13.29 -4.50 -7.15
N HIS A 251 13.49 -3.43 -6.37
CA HIS A 251 12.90 -3.23 -5.05
C HIS A 251 12.00 -1.99 -4.92
N ILE A 252 11.71 -1.29 -6.03
CA ILE A 252 10.95 -0.03 -6.00
C ILE A 252 9.55 -0.18 -5.40
N PHE A 253 8.96 -1.37 -5.52
CA PHE A 253 7.64 -1.69 -4.98
C PHE A 253 7.69 -2.35 -3.59
N ASP A 254 8.87 -2.64 -3.06
CA ASP A 254 9.00 -3.18 -1.72
C ASP A 254 8.66 -2.07 -0.70
N PRO A 255 7.86 -2.35 0.31
CA PRO A 255 7.55 -1.37 1.35
C PRO A 255 8.83 -0.79 1.97
N PHE A 256 8.88 0.55 2.16
CA PHE A 256 10.02 1.29 2.74
C PHE A 256 11.31 1.27 1.92
N SER A 257 11.22 0.86 0.67
CA SER A 257 12.36 0.90 -0.24
C SER A 257 12.70 2.35 -0.57
N GLN A 258 13.95 2.72 -0.38
CA GLN A 258 14.50 4.01 -0.76
C GLN A 258 15.91 3.82 -1.29
N GLU A 259 16.22 4.43 -2.43
CA GLU A 259 17.56 4.45 -2.94
C GLU A 259 18.43 5.35 -2.04
N LYS A 260 19.47 4.79 -1.46
CA LYS A 260 20.42 5.53 -0.62
C LYS A 260 21.27 6.43 -1.49
N THR A 261 20.80 7.63 -1.73
CA THR A 261 21.64 8.74 -2.16
C THR A 261 22.09 9.47 -0.91
N ASP A 262 23.39 9.69 -0.77
CA ASP A 262 24.15 10.31 0.34
C ASP A 262 23.35 10.84 1.55
N ALA A 263 23.93 10.76 2.75
CA ALA A 263 23.39 11.17 4.05
C ALA A 263 22.87 12.64 4.14
N ARG A 264 22.74 13.33 3.03
CA ARG A 264 22.23 14.68 2.85
C ARG A 264 21.02 14.78 1.90
N SER A 265 20.40 13.67 1.50
CA SER A 265 19.24 13.76 0.62
C SER A 265 18.08 14.46 1.36
N VAL A 266 17.77 15.65 0.91
CA VAL A 266 16.68 16.53 1.37
C VAL A 266 15.30 15.87 1.21
N TYR A 267 15.23 14.74 0.52
CA TYR A 267 13.99 14.08 0.14
C TYR A 267 13.56 13.04 1.17
N GLN A 268 12.86 13.50 2.20
CA GLN A 268 12.15 12.62 3.13
C GLN A 268 10.88 12.05 2.46
N GLY A 269 10.69 10.73 2.51
CA GLY A 269 9.48 10.05 2.06
C GLY A 269 9.31 8.76 2.84
N THR A 270 8.08 8.25 2.93
CA THR A 270 7.76 7.04 3.67
C THR A 270 8.32 5.77 3.02
N GLY A 271 8.55 5.81 1.69
CA GLY A 271 8.89 4.62 0.91
C GLY A 271 7.70 3.65 0.74
N LEU A 272 6.49 4.09 1.11
CA LEU A 272 5.26 3.30 0.98
C LEU A 272 4.47 3.62 -0.29
N GLY A 273 4.59 4.82 -0.83
CA GLY A 273 3.74 5.31 -1.92
C GLY A 273 3.73 4.40 -3.15
N MET A 274 4.89 3.84 -3.56
CA MET A 274 4.96 2.93 -4.71
C MET A 274 4.38 1.55 -4.40
N ALA A 275 4.60 1.03 -3.19
CA ALA A 275 3.98 -0.22 -2.73
C ALA A 275 2.45 -0.10 -2.66
N ILE A 276 1.95 1.02 -2.14
CA ILE A 276 0.51 1.34 -2.10
C ILE A 276 -0.05 1.44 -3.52
N ALA A 277 0.61 2.18 -4.42
CA ALA A 277 0.15 2.31 -5.80
C ALA A 277 0.05 0.95 -6.50
N ARG A 278 1.07 0.08 -6.36
CA ARG A 278 1.06 -1.28 -6.89
C ARG A 278 -0.07 -2.11 -6.29
N GLY A 279 -0.21 -2.13 -4.97
CA GLY A 279 -1.26 -2.90 -4.30
C GLY A 279 -2.68 -2.48 -4.73
N LEU A 280 -2.92 -1.17 -4.88
CA LEU A 280 -4.20 -0.65 -5.39
C LEU A 280 -4.45 -1.05 -6.85
N ILE A 281 -3.43 -0.95 -7.71
CA ILE A 281 -3.52 -1.36 -9.12
C ILE A 281 -3.82 -2.87 -9.23
N GLU A 282 -3.14 -3.71 -8.45
CA GLU A 282 -3.39 -5.16 -8.41
C GLU A 282 -4.80 -5.49 -7.92
N GLN A 283 -5.32 -4.79 -6.90
CA GLN A 283 -6.70 -4.93 -6.44
C GLN A 283 -7.73 -4.49 -7.50
N MET A 284 -7.35 -3.58 -8.39
CA MET A 284 -8.15 -3.17 -9.56
C MET A 284 -7.92 -4.07 -10.77
N HIS A 285 -7.30 -5.23 -10.60
CA HIS A 285 -6.97 -6.20 -11.67
C HIS A 285 -6.07 -5.61 -12.77
N GLY A 286 -5.31 -4.57 -12.44
CA GLY A 286 -4.35 -3.91 -13.32
C GLY A 286 -2.92 -4.40 -13.14
N SER A 287 -2.00 -3.74 -13.85
CA SER A 287 -0.56 -3.95 -13.72
C SER A 287 0.21 -2.65 -13.78
N ILE A 288 1.39 -2.62 -13.18
CA ILE A 288 2.34 -1.51 -13.27
C ILE A 288 3.72 -2.06 -13.61
N GLU A 289 4.35 -1.46 -14.62
CA GLU A 289 5.71 -1.75 -15.04
C GLU A 289 6.54 -0.47 -14.96
N VAL A 290 7.83 -0.61 -14.61
CA VAL A 290 8.75 0.53 -14.51
C VAL A 290 10.04 0.22 -15.24
N THR A 291 10.48 1.17 -16.04
CA THR A 291 11.82 1.18 -16.62
C THR A 291 12.52 2.47 -16.23
N SER A 292 13.79 2.41 -15.90
CA SER A 292 14.56 3.58 -15.46
C SER A 292 16.03 3.44 -15.80
N GLN A 293 16.67 4.59 -15.99
CA GLN A 293 18.12 4.68 -16.18
C GLN A 293 18.66 5.87 -15.42
N VAL A 294 19.71 5.65 -14.64
CA VAL A 294 20.38 6.70 -13.86
C VAL A 294 20.80 7.86 -14.77
N GLY A 295 20.45 9.08 -14.37
CA GLY A 295 20.77 10.32 -15.09
C GLY A 295 19.86 10.63 -16.30
N VAL A 296 18.95 9.71 -16.68
CA VAL A 296 18.03 9.87 -17.81
C VAL A 296 16.60 10.13 -17.32
N GLY A 297 16.11 9.33 -16.35
CA GLY A 297 14.76 9.41 -15.78
C GLY A 297 14.09 8.04 -15.71
N SER A 298 12.76 8.06 -15.50
CA SER A 298 11.96 6.85 -15.33
C SER A 298 10.71 6.88 -16.21
N VAL A 299 10.21 5.68 -16.56
CA VAL A 299 8.96 5.48 -17.28
C VAL A 299 8.11 4.48 -16.53
N PHE A 300 6.91 4.88 -16.14
CA PHE A 300 5.91 4.06 -15.49
C PHE A 300 4.80 3.76 -16.50
N VAL A 301 4.49 2.48 -16.69
CA VAL A 301 3.40 2.00 -17.53
C VAL A 301 2.36 1.35 -16.65
N ILE A 302 1.17 1.94 -16.56
CA ILE A 302 0.07 1.50 -15.73
C ILE A 302 -1.04 1.02 -16.64
N THR A 303 -1.59 -0.15 -16.37
CA THR A 303 -2.70 -0.72 -17.14
C THR A 303 -3.81 -1.12 -16.18
N ILE A 304 -5.03 -0.58 -16.37
CA ILE A 304 -6.17 -0.88 -15.50
C ILE A 304 -7.40 -1.13 -16.37
N PRO A 305 -8.11 -2.26 -16.18
CA PRO A 305 -9.38 -2.55 -16.81
C PRO A 305 -10.53 -1.85 -16.07
N PHE A 306 -11.50 -1.32 -16.81
CA PHE A 306 -12.71 -0.69 -16.29
C PHE A 306 -13.94 -1.22 -17.01
N GLU A 307 -14.99 -1.44 -16.28
CA GLU A 307 -16.32 -1.64 -16.84
C GLU A 307 -16.81 -0.32 -17.46
N ILE A 308 -17.25 -0.37 -18.72
CA ILE A 308 -17.73 0.80 -19.45
C ILE A 308 -19.13 1.18 -18.91
N ALA A 309 -19.33 2.44 -18.59
CA ALA A 309 -20.60 2.99 -18.19
C ALA A 309 -21.24 3.82 -19.31
N GLU A 310 -22.56 3.81 -19.39
CA GLU A 310 -23.30 4.72 -20.26
C GLU A 310 -23.35 6.12 -19.64
N LYS A 311 -23.29 7.16 -20.48
CA LYS A 311 -23.40 8.56 -20.03
C LYS A 311 -24.70 8.79 -19.26
N GLN A 312 -24.59 9.22 -18.01
CA GLN A 312 -25.74 9.55 -17.18
C GLN A 312 -26.23 10.99 -17.47
N LYS A 313 -27.54 11.19 -17.47
CA LYS A 313 -28.15 12.52 -17.70
C LYS A 313 -27.81 13.59 -16.64
N LYS A 314 -27.20 13.18 -15.52
CA LYS A 314 -26.83 14.04 -14.38
C LYS A 314 -25.59 14.94 -14.64
N ASP A 315 -24.85 14.65 -15.71
CA ASP A 315 -23.59 15.38 -16.04
C ASP A 315 -23.83 16.79 -16.61
N GLU A 316 -25.06 17.26 -16.73
CA GLU A 316 -25.41 18.57 -17.25
C GLU A 316 -25.72 19.63 -16.16
N GLU A 317 -25.86 19.24 -14.91
CA GLU A 317 -25.95 20.19 -13.81
C GLU A 317 -24.53 20.60 -13.37
N ILE A 318 -24.09 21.71 -13.97
CA ILE A 318 -22.91 22.48 -13.52
C ILE A 318 -23.07 22.67 -12.02
N ALA A 319 -22.07 22.25 -11.23
CA ALA A 319 -22.01 22.55 -9.82
C ALA A 319 -22.09 24.07 -9.64
N GLU A 320 -23.28 24.58 -9.39
CA GLU A 320 -23.45 25.93 -8.88
C GLU A 320 -22.58 26.01 -7.62
N LYS A 321 -21.71 27.01 -7.59
CA LYS A 321 -20.86 27.28 -6.42
C LYS A 321 -21.82 27.68 -5.30
N TYR A 322 -22.15 26.72 -4.43
CA TYR A 322 -23.07 26.98 -3.31
C TYR A 322 -22.42 27.97 -2.37
N ASP A 323 -23.09 29.11 -2.18
CA ASP A 323 -22.69 30.12 -1.20
C ASP A 323 -23.31 29.76 0.14
N ILE A 324 -22.49 29.47 1.15
CA ILE A 324 -22.98 29.12 2.50
C ILE A 324 -23.18 30.34 3.40
N ARG A 325 -22.93 31.55 2.91
CA ARG A 325 -23.10 32.76 3.69
C ARG A 325 -24.54 32.95 4.15
N GLY A 326 -24.69 33.11 5.46
CA GLY A 326 -25.98 33.29 6.08
C GLY A 326 -26.75 32.01 6.39
N LEU A 327 -26.27 30.82 5.95
CA LEU A 327 -26.87 29.56 6.35
C LEU A 327 -26.61 29.27 7.82
N HIS A 328 -27.55 28.62 8.48
CA HIS A 328 -27.42 28.12 9.84
C HIS A 328 -27.22 26.62 9.83
N LEU A 329 -26.03 26.16 10.20
CA LEU A 329 -25.60 24.77 10.14
C LEU A 329 -25.56 24.18 11.55
N LEU A 330 -26.02 22.92 11.70
CA LEU A 330 -25.84 22.13 12.91
C LEU A 330 -24.71 21.13 12.68
N ALA A 331 -23.62 21.23 13.44
CA ALA A 331 -22.48 20.32 13.34
C ALA A 331 -22.44 19.41 14.56
N ALA A 332 -22.49 18.10 14.36
CA ALA A 332 -22.34 17.08 15.41
C ALA A 332 -20.97 16.42 15.28
N GLU A 333 -20.11 16.62 16.27
CA GLU A 333 -18.73 16.13 16.32
C GLU A 333 -18.32 15.92 17.79
N ASP A 334 -17.82 14.75 18.14
CA ASP A 334 -17.48 14.41 19.53
C ASP A 334 -16.06 14.84 19.92
N ASN A 335 -15.18 15.05 18.95
CA ASN A 335 -13.83 15.56 19.18
C ASN A 335 -13.85 17.09 19.28
N GLU A 336 -13.51 17.64 20.45
CA GLU A 336 -13.54 19.08 20.69
C GLU A 336 -12.68 19.89 19.72
N LEU A 337 -11.49 19.37 19.34
CA LEU A 337 -10.62 20.05 18.40
C LEU A 337 -11.22 20.09 16.98
N ASN A 338 -11.79 18.96 16.53
CA ASN A 338 -12.47 18.89 15.24
C ASN A 338 -13.68 19.83 15.20
N ALA A 339 -14.48 19.84 16.28
CA ALA A 339 -15.63 20.72 16.41
C ALA A 339 -15.25 22.21 16.32
N GLU A 340 -14.18 22.62 17.02
CA GLU A 340 -13.66 24.00 16.93
C GLU A 340 -13.16 24.34 15.51
N ILE A 341 -12.50 23.41 14.83
CA ILE A 341 -12.02 23.59 13.45
C ILE A 341 -13.21 23.74 12.49
N ILE A 342 -14.22 22.89 12.59
CA ILE A 342 -15.43 22.94 11.76
C ILE A 342 -16.16 24.27 11.97
N GLU A 343 -16.38 24.67 13.23
CA GLU A 343 -17.02 25.92 13.57
C GLU A 343 -16.27 27.13 12.99
N MET A 344 -14.94 27.16 13.16
CA MET A 344 -14.11 28.25 12.66
C MET A 344 -14.14 28.35 11.13
N LEU A 345 -13.95 27.23 10.42
CA LEU A 345 -13.92 27.21 8.95
C LEU A 345 -15.25 27.65 8.33
N LEU A 346 -16.36 27.13 8.84
CA LEU A 346 -17.69 27.46 8.31
C LEU A 346 -18.10 28.91 8.68
N THR A 347 -17.68 29.38 9.83
CA THR A 347 -17.95 30.77 10.25
C THR A 347 -17.11 31.76 9.44
N ASP A 348 -15.87 31.43 9.10
CA ASP A 348 -15.01 32.24 8.22
C ASP A 348 -15.61 32.37 6.82
N ASP A 349 -16.30 31.33 6.34
CA ASP A 349 -17.05 31.31 5.07
C ASP A 349 -18.44 31.98 5.18
N GLY A 350 -18.80 32.51 6.36
CA GLY A 350 -20.00 33.32 6.60
C GLY A 350 -21.25 32.55 7.02
N ALA A 351 -21.14 31.28 7.37
CA ALA A 351 -22.25 30.52 7.94
C ALA A 351 -22.36 30.75 9.46
N LYS A 352 -23.55 30.52 10.01
CA LYS A 352 -23.77 30.40 11.45
C LYS A 352 -23.73 28.94 11.83
N VAL A 353 -22.92 28.57 12.85
CA VAL A 353 -22.75 27.16 13.24
C VAL A 353 -23.25 26.94 14.67
N THR A 354 -23.98 25.85 14.89
CA THR A 354 -24.33 25.34 16.21
C THR A 354 -23.65 23.97 16.36
N VAL A 355 -22.85 23.80 17.42
CA VAL A 355 -22.11 22.54 17.64
C VAL A 355 -22.83 21.66 18.65
N ALA A 356 -22.93 20.36 18.34
CA ALA A 356 -23.41 19.29 19.21
C ALA A 356 -22.27 18.26 19.43
N LYS A 357 -22.05 17.78 20.65
CA LYS A 357 -20.95 16.87 21.01
C LYS A 357 -21.28 15.39 20.79
N ASN A 358 -22.47 15.04 20.34
CA ASN A 358 -22.93 13.69 20.01
C ASN A 358 -24.29 13.76 19.31
N GLY A 359 -24.74 12.64 18.75
CA GLY A 359 -26.02 12.57 18.04
C GLY A 359 -27.23 12.92 18.91
N ARG A 360 -27.24 12.62 20.21
CA ARG A 360 -28.33 12.97 21.13
C ARG A 360 -28.47 14.49 21.27
N GLN A 361 -27.38 15.21 21.47
CA GLN A 361 -27.40 16.66 21.52
C GLN A 361 -27.83 17.27 20.18
N ALA A 362 -27.42 16.67 19.06
CA ALA A 362 -27.90 17.11 17.75
C ALA A 362 -29.42 17.02 17.62
N VAL A 363 -29.99 15.89 18.04
CA VAL A 363 -31.47 15.71 18.09
C VAL A 363 -32.11 16.72 19.04
N GLU A 364 -31.58 16.93 20.24
CA GLU A 364 -32.08 17.91 21.19
C GLU A 364 -32.05 19.35 20.63
N HIS A 365 -30.96 19.73 19.95
CA HIS A 365 -30.86 21.03 19.28
C HIS A 365 -31.90 21.15 18.16
N PHE A 366 -32.10 20.07 17.39
CA PHE A 366 -33.07 20.09 16.29
C PHE A 366 -34.52 20.17 16.79
N GLU A 367 -34.88 19.40 17.83
CA GLU A 367 -36.21 19.37 18.40
C GLU A 367 -36.62 20.66 19.17
N ASN A 368 -35.63 21.27 19.86
CA ASN A 368 -35.88 22.48 20.67
C ASN A 368 -35.92 23.77 19.85
N ASN A 369 -35.67 23.72 18.54
CA ASN A 369 -35.73 24.87 17.66
C ASN A 369 -36.89 24.76 16.68
N PRO A 370 -37.47 25.88 16.22
CA PRO A 370 -38.54 25.85 15.20
C PRO A 370 -38.10 25.14 13.92
N PRO A 371 -39.01 24.48 13.20
CA PRO A 371 -38.71 23.91 11.89
C PRO A 371 -38.13 24.96 10.94
N GLY A 372 -37.04 24.62 10.24
CA GLY A 372 -36.35 25.52 9.34
C GLY A 372 -35.28 26.43 10.04
N THR A 373 -34.97 26.20 11.31
CA THR A 373 -33.89 26.90 11.99
C THR A 373 -32.51 26.51 11.44
N PHE A 374 -32.34 25.27 11.07
CA PHE A 374 -31.10 24.76 10.47
C PHE A 374 -31.31 24.47 8.99
N ASP A 375 -30.42 24.98 8.15
CA ASP A 375 -30.44 24.79 6.71
C ASP A 375 -29.80 23.44 6.30
N ALA A 376 -28.79 22.99 7.08
CA ALA A 376 -28.18 21.67 6.90
C ALA A 376 -27.58 21.16 8.21
N ILE A 377 -27.30 19.84 8.25
CA ILE A 377 -26.68 19.14 9.37
C ILE A 377 -25.42 18.45 8.84
N LEU A 378 -24.28 18.74 9.49
CA LEU A 378 -23.04 17.96 9.35
C LEU A 378 -22.98 16.98 10.52
N MET A 379 -22.83 15.70 10.22
CA MET A 379 -22.95 14.64 11.21
C MET A 379 -21.77 13.68 11.11
N ASP A 380 -20.96 13.59 12.16
CA ASP A 380 -20.02 12.46 12.27
C ASP A 380 -20.82 11.16 12.47
N VAL A 381 -20.40 10.11 11.77
CA VAL A 381 -21.09 8.82 11.77
C VAL A 381 -20.81 8.04 13.06
N MET A 382 -19.61 8.18 13.64
CA MET A 382 -19.18 7.42 14.81
C MET A 382 -18.96 8.32 16.02
N MET A 383 -20.00 8.49 16.83
CA MET A 383 -19.93 9.27 18.07
C MET A 383 -20.35 8.47 19.29
N PRO A 384 -19.82 8.77 20.50
CA PRO A 384 -20.28 8.18 21.75
C PRO A 384 -21.71 8.62 22.09
N VAL A 385 -22.43 7.81 22.87
CA VAL A 385 -23.80 8.05 23.34
C VAL A 385 -24.86 7.81 22.26
N MET A 386 -24.73 8.39 21.08
CA MET A 386 -25.61 8.20 19.93
C MET A 386 -24.80 8.49 18.68
N ASP A 387 -24.77 7.54 17.76
CA ASP A 387 -24.16 7.64 16.42
C ASP A 387 -24.88 8.68 15.56
N GLY A 388 -24.26 9.04 14.46
CA GLY A 388 -24.84 9.96 13.48
C GLY A 388 -25.96 9.35 12.62
#